data_72611eb0afeabbca2d60f4ad7215fd9e
#
_entry.id   72611eb0afeabbca2d60f4ad7215fd9e
#
_cell.length_a   1.000
_cell.length_b   1.000
_cell.length_c   1.000
_cell.angle_alpha   90.00
_cell.angle_beta   90.00
_cell.angle_gamma   90.00
#
_symmetry.space_group_name_H-M   'P 1'
#
loop_
_entity.id
_entity.type
_entity.pdbx_description
1 polymer ?
#
loop_
_entity_poly.entity_id
_entity_poly.type
_entity_poly.pdbx_seq_one_letter_code
_entity_poly.pdbx_strand_id
1 'polypeptide(L)'
;MGLCTVRRLAEKGIKVLGLEAHSDVGGLWDIDSPTSTMYESAHLISSKRMTEFDDFPMSDDVATYPRHDQLKHYFQSYATHFDLYRHYQFNCWVESVEPHDGQWRITYRKNDEQHQIIAAGVLLANGTLHHP
;
A
#
# COMPACT_ATOMS: atom_id res chain seq x y z
N MET A 1 -0.51 -5.90 1.44
CA MET A 1 0.21 -6.06 2.74
C MET A 1 0.31 -4.73 3.49
N GLY A 2 0.79 -3.64 2.90
CA GLY A 2 1.01 -2.35 3.57
C GLY A 2 -0.19 -1.82 4.36
N LEU A 3 -1.39 -1.79 3.78
CA LEU A 3 -2.61 -1.30 4.44
C LEU A 3 -2.93 -2.05 5.74
N CYS A 4 -2.91 -3.39 5.73
CA CYS A 4 -3.14 -4.19 6.93
C CYS A 4 -2.11 -3.92 8.01
N THR A 5 -0.84 -3.77 7.63
CA THR A 5 0.24 -3.48 8.57
C THR A 5 0.05 -2.13 9.24
N VAL A 6 -0.21 -1.08 8.45
CA VAL A 6 -0.48 0.27 8.97
C VAL A 6 -1.65 0.24 9.95
N ARG A 7 -2.75 -0.41 9.57
CA ARG A 7 -3.91 -0.57 10.43
C ARG A 7 -3.56 -1.24 11.76
N ARG A 8 -2.92 -2.42 11.72
CA ARG A 8 -2.60 -3.18 12.93
C ARG A 8 -1.62 -2.46 13.86
N LEU A 9 -0.67 -1.72 13.31
CA LEU A 9 0.24 -0.89 14.09
C LEU A 9 -0.52 0.29 14.74
N ALA A 10 -1.37 0.97 14.00
CA ALA A 10 -2.17 2.08 14.51
C ALA A 10 -3.13 1.62 15.63
N GLU A 11 -3.82 0.48 15.45
CA GLU A 11 -4.69 -0.12 16.48
C GLU A 11 -3.95 -0.43 17.79
N LYS A 12 -2.66 -0.73 17.70
CA LYS A 12 -1.78 -0.96 18.87
C LYS A 12 -1.18 0.33 19.46
N GLY A 13 -1.57 1.50 18.95
CA GLY A 13 -1.04 2.79 19.40
C GLY A 13 0.40 3.06 18.95
N ILE A 14 0.93 2.29 18.00
CA ILE A 14 2.27 2.50 17.44
C ILE A 14 2.19 3.60 16.39
N LYS A 15 3.04 4.63 16.53
CA LYS A 15 3.16 5.68 15.53
C LYS A 15 3.72 5.08 14.24
N VAL A 16 2.95 5.10 13.18
CA VAL A 16 3.28 4.54 11.88
C VAL A 16 3.17 5.59 10.78
N LEU A 17 4.09 5.54 9.82
CA LEU A 17 4.06 6.34 8.59
C LEU A 17 4.24 5.39 7.41
N GLY A 18 3.26 5.35 6.52
CA GLY A 18 3.37 4.72 5.21
C GLY A 18 3.93 5.72 4.19
N LEU A 19 4.96 5.32 3.46
CA LEU A 19 5.46 6.04 2.29
C LEU A 19 5.00 5.29 1.05
N GLU A 20 4.18 5.95 0.23
CA GLU A 20 3.66 5.40 -1.02
C GLU A 20 4.22 6.18 -2.20
N ALA A 21 4.77 5.48 -3.17
CA ALA A 21 5.38 6.09 -4.35
C ALA A 21 4.34 6.76 -5.26
N HIS A 22 3.13 6.25 -5.27
CA HIS A 22 2.04 6.73 -6.12
C HIS A 22 1.12 7.69 -5.39
N SER A 23 0.14 8.22 -6.11
CA SER A 23 -0.80 9.23 -5.60
C SER A 23 -1.92 8.64 -4.73
N ASP A 24 -2.08 7.31 -4.71
CA ASP A 24 -3.14 6.63 -3.96
C ASP A 24 -2.74 5.19 -3.63
N VAL A 25 -3.54 4.55 -2.79
CA VAL A 25 -3.46 3.12 -2.50
C VAL A 25 -4.03 2.30 -3.65
N GLY A 26 -3.59 1.05 -3.77
CA GLY A 26 -4.02 0.14 -4.85
C GLY A 26 -2.87 -0.71 -5.36
N GLY A 27 -1.66 -0.16 -5.32
CA GLY A 27 -0.44 -0.84 -5.72
C GLY A 27 -0.56 -1.41 -7.13
N LEU A 28 -0.28 -2.70 -7.30
CA LEU A 28 -0.34 -3.41 -8.56
C LEU A 28 -1.68 -3.28 -9.31
N TRP A 29 -2.81 -3.18 -8.57
CA TRP A 29 -4.16 -3.16 -9.14
C TRP A 29 -4.56 -1.81 -9.73
N ASP A 30 -3.74 -0.80 -9.56
CA ASP A 30 -3.88 0.49 -10.24
C ASP A 30 -3.17 0.44 -11.59
N ILE A 31 -3.90 0.17 -12.67
CA ILE A 31 -3.31 0.07 -14.02
C ILE A 31 -2.77 1.41 -14.54
N ASP A 32 -3.22 2.53 -13.97
CA ASP A 32 -2.73 3.86 -14.33
C ASP A 32 -1.41 4.20 -13.64
N SER A 33 -0.99 3.35 -12.67
CA SER A 33 0.28 3.50 -11.99
C SER A 33 1.45 3.19 -12.92
N PRO A 34 2.50 4.04 -12.98
CA PRO A 34 3.65 3.83 -13.86
C PRO A 34 4.41 2.53 -13.63
N THR A 35 4.27 1.93 -12.44
CA THR A 35 4.93 0.67 -12.07
C THR A 35 3.99 -0.53 -12.13
N SER A 36 2.72 -0.34 -12.49
CA SER A 36 1.77 -1.44 -12.61
C SER A 36 2.11 -2.33 -13.79
N THR A 37 2.02 -3.64 -13.58
CA THR A 37 2.11 -4.65 -14.63
C THR A 37 0.74 -5.20 -15.01
N MET A 38 -0.34 -4.62 -14.45
CA MET A 38 -1.72 -4.99 -14.79
C MET A 38 -2.14 -4.44 -16.14
N TYR A 39 -3.13 -5.09 -16.74
CA TYR A 39 -3.72 -4.76 -18.03
C TYR A 39 -5.24 -4.79 -17.94
N GLU A 40 -5.92 -4.16 -18.90
CA GLU A 40 -7.37 -3.90 -18.88
C GLU A 40 -8.23 -5.14 -18.60
N SER A 41 -7.89 -6.30 -19.15
CA SER A 41 -8.64 -7.53 -18.94
C SER A 41 -8.15 -8.36 -17.75
N ALA A 42 -7.27 -7.83 -16.91
CA ALA A 42 -6.74 -8.55 -15.75
C ALA A 42 -7.82 -8.77 -14.69
N HIS A 43 -7.91 -10.00 -14.24
CA HIS A 43 -8.79 -10.45 -13.16
C HIS A 43 -7.99 -11.18 -12.09
N LEU A 44 -8.53 -11.22 -10.90
CA LEU A 44 -8.00 -12.06 -9.83
C LEU A 44 -8.12 -13.54 -10.25
N ILE A 45 -7.06 -14.33 -10.02
CA ILE A 45 -7.04 -15.78 -10.28
C ILE A 45 -7.59 -16.60 -9.11
N SER A 46 -7.73 -15.99 -7.93
CA SER A 46 -8.41 -16.52 -6.76
C SER A 46 -9.81 -15.90 -6.62
N SER A 47 -10.72 -16.56 -5.91
CA SER A 47 -12.04 -15.97 -5.68
C SER A 47 -11.96 -14.79 -4.71
N LYS A 48 -12.95 -13.88 -4.77
CA LYS A 48 -13.05 -12.76 -3.83
C LYS A 48 -13.00 -13.22 -2.37
N ARG A 49 -13.62 -14.34 -2.04
CA ARG A 49 -13.64 -14.91 -0.68
C ARG A 49 -12.27 -15.38 -0.18
N MET A 50 -11.36 -15.71 -1.08
CA MET A 50 -9.98 -16.08 -0.75
C MET A 50 -9.03 -14.89 -0.66
N THR A 51 -9.48 -13.70 -1.06
CA THR A 51 -8.65 -12.50 -1.20
C THR A 51 -9.07 -11.38 -0.27
N GLU A 52 -10.37 -11.32 0.05
CA GLU A 52 -10.89 -10.31 0.98
C GLU A 52 -10.27 -10.43 2.38
N PHE A 53 -10.29 -9.33 3.12
CA PHE A 53 -9.91 -9.34 4.53
C PHE A 53 -11.05 -9.89 5.37
N ASP A 54 -10.75 -10.72 6.37
CA ASP A 54 -11.75 -11.39 7.22
C ASP A 54 -12.75 -10.42 7.87
N ASP A 55 -12.29 -9.23 8.20
CA ASP A 55 -13.07 -8.20 8.88
C ASP A 55 -13.53 -7.06 7.95
N PHE A 56 -13.33 -7.23 6.64
CA PHE A 56 -13.81 -6.30 5.61
C PHE A 56 -14.13 -7.07 4.32
N PRO A 57 -15.25 -7.78 4.27
CA PRO A 57 -15.60 -8.58 3.10
C PRO A 57 -15.94 -7.71 1.90
N MET A 58 -15.69 -8.22 0.70
CA MET A 58 -16.14 -7.60 -0.54
C MET A 58 -17.66 -7.68 -0.66
N SER A 59 -18.27 -6.64 -1.20
CA SER A 59 -19.70 -6.58 -1.46
C SER A 59 -20.18 -7.71 -2.37
N ASP A 60 -21.47 -8.10 -2.23
CA ASP A 60 -22.03 -9.23 -2.99
C ASP A 60 -22.15 -8.96 -4.49
N ASP A 61 -22.22 -7.69 -4.90
CA ASP A 61 -22.23 -7.25 -6.29
C ASP A 61 -20.85 -7.35 -6.98
N VAL A 62 -19.77 -7.48 -6.21
CA VAL A 62 -18.44 -7.74 -6.77
C VAL A 62 -18.37 -9.16 -7.35
N ALA A 63 -17.84 -9.29 -8.56
CA ALA A 63 -17.69 -10.58 -9.24
C ALA A 63 -16.92 -11.60 -8.39
N THR A 64 -17.16 -12.89 -8.61
CA THR A 64 -16.44 -13.98 -7.92
C THR A 64 -14.92 -13.89 -8.14
N TYR A 65 -14.52 -13.49 -9.36
CA TYR A 65 -13.14 -13.20 -9.74
C TYR A 65 -13.05 -11.73 -10.12
N PRO A 66 -12.78 -10.83 -9.17
CA PRO A 66 -12.80 -9.39 -9.40
C PRO A 66 -11.80 -8.94 -10.44
N ARG A 67 -12.17 -7.94 -11.22
CA ARG A 67 -11.26 -7.21 -12.11
C ARG A 67 -10.31 -6.31 -11.29
N HIS A 68 -9.25 -5.86 -11.95
CA HIS A 68 -8.26 -4.95 -11.34
C HIS A 68 -8.90 -3.69 -10.72
N ASP A 69 -9.87 -3.08 -11.40
CA ASP A 69 -10.57 -1.88 -10.94
C ASP A 69 -11.42 -2.11 -9.69
N GLN A 70 -12.10 -3.27 -9.59
CA GLN A 70 -12.84 -3.67 -8.40
C GLN A 70 -11.91 -3.90 -7.21
N LEU A 71 -10.72 -4.46 -7.44
CA LEU A 71 -9.71 -4.64 -6.40
C LEU A 71 -9.09 -3.31 -5.96
N LYS A 72 -8.76 -2.42 -6.90
CA LYS A 72 -8.31 -1.05 -6.56
C LYS A 72 -9.34 -0.37 -5.67
N HIS A 73 -10.61 -0.37 -6.08
CA HIS A 73 -11.71 0.22 -5.31
C HIS A 73 -11.88 -0.41 -3.93
N TYR A 74 -11.75 -1.74 -3.83
CA TYR A 74 -11.81 -2.45 -2.56
C TYR A 74 -10.72 -1.99 -1.59
N PHE A 75 -9.46 -1.84 -2.04
CA PHE A 75 -8.37 -1.34 -1.19
C PHE A 75 -8.54 0.12 -0.80
N GLN A 76 -9.06 0.96 -1.68
CA GLN A 76 -9.40 2.36 -1.38
C GLN A 76 -10.53 2.44 -0.34
N SER A 77 -11.57 1.61 -0.48
CA SER A 77 -12.66 1.50 0.47
C SER A 77 -12.17 1.03 1.85
N TYR A 78 -11.28 0.05 1.88
CA TYR A 78 -10.62 -0.40 3.12
C TYR A 78 -9.84 0.73 3.79
N ALA A 79 -9.01 1.44 3.03
CA ALA A 79 -8.21 2.55 3.56
C ALA A 79 -9.10 3.68 4.10
N THR A 80 -10.21 3.98 3.43
CA THR A 80 -11.19 4.98 3.87
C THR A 80 -11.93 4.52 5.13
N HIS A 81 -12.43 3.28 5.13
CA HIS A 81 -13.22 2.74 6.25
C HIS A 81 -12.45 2.75 7.57
N PHE A 82 -11.17 2.42 7.54
CA PHE A 82 -10.30 2.39 8.72
C PHE A 82 -9.49 3.67 8.92
N ASP A 83 -9.81 4.75 8.20
CA ASP A 83 -9.13 6.06 8.30
C ASP A 83 -7.60 5.96 8.16
N LEU A 84 -7.13 5.13 7.22
CA LEU A 84 -5.70 4.85 7.07
C LEU A 84 -4.95 5.94 6.30
N TYR A 85 -5.63 6.72 5.49
CA TYR A 85 -5.02 7.79 4.69
C TYR A 85 -4.21 8.78 5.53
N ARG A 86 -4.63 9.08 6.75
CA ARG A 86 -3.91 9.95 7.69
C ARG A 86 -2.52 9.44 8.08
N HIS A 87 -2.26 8.16 7.88
CA HIS A 87 -0.98 7.52 8.18
C HIS A 87 -0.06 7.45 6.97
N TYR A 88 -0.50 7.90 5.79
CA TYR A 88 0.27 7.83 4.56
C TYR A 88 0.77 9.19 4.09
N GLN A 89 1.94 9.17 3.48
CA GLN A 89 2.41 10.21 2.59
C GLN A 89 2.53 9.61 1.18
N PHE A 90 1.83 10.21 0.24
CA PHE A 90 1.81 9.82 -1.18
C PHE A 90 2.84 10.59 -1.99
N ASN A 91 3.13 10.10 -3.19
CA ASN A 91 4.14 10.63 -4.10
C ASN A 91 5.53 10.68 -3.44
N CYS A 92 5.83 9.67 -2.61
CA CYS A 92 7.07 9.55 -1.87
C CYS A 92 7.85 8.33 -2.34
N TRP A 93 8.86 8.55 -3.18
CA TRP A 93 9.74 7.49 -3.67
C TRP A 93 10.88 7.25 -2.70
N VAL A 94 10.90 6.09 -2.03
CA VAL A 94 12.00 5.72 -1.13
C VAL A 94 13.22 5.35 -1.95
N GLU A 95 14.33 6.02 -1.70
CA GLU A 95 15.61 5.84 -2.41
C GLU A 95 16.55 4.90 -1.66
N SER A 96 16.62 5.03 -0.32
CA SER A 96 17.43 4.14 0.52
C SER A 96 16.87 3.93 1.91
N VAL A 97 17.21 2.79 2.50
CA VAL A 97 16.91 2.43 3.89
C VAL A 97 18.22 1.88 4.49
N GLU A 98 18.78 2.58 5.46
CA GLU A 98 20.12 2.28 5.99
C GLU A 98 20.09 2.22 7.52
N PRO A 99 20.87 1.31 8.15
CA PRO A 99 21.08 1.33 9.59
C PRO A 99 21.72 2.65 10.04
N HIS A 100 21.24 3.22 11.14
CA HIS A 100 21.73 4.46 11.73
C HIS A 100 21.55 4.48 13.25
N ASP A 101 22.63 4.33 13.99
CA ASP A 101 22.67 4.41 15.47
C ASP A 101 21.61 3.53 16.17
N GLY A 102 21.46 2.29 15.73
CA GLY A 102 20.48 1.33 16.27
C GLY A 102 19.03 1.58 15.79
N GLN A 103 18.85 2.52 14.88
CA GLN A 103 17.60 2.86 14.20
C GLN A 103 17.78 2.70 12.70
N TRP A 104 16.82 3.21 11.93
CA TRP A 104 16.84 3.20 10.47
C TRP A 104 16.73 4.61 9.94
N ARG A 105 17.60 4.99 9.01
CA ARG A 105 17.49 6.18 8.21
C ARG A 105 16.81 5.82 6.90
N ILE A 106 15.72 6.51 6.59
CA ILE A 106 14.97 6.37 5.35
C ILE A 106 15.14 7.67 4.56
N THR A 107 15.69 7.56 3.36
CA THR A 107 15.81 8.68 2.41
C THR A 107 14.76 8.49 1.33
N TYR A 108 13.96 9.50 1.07
CA TYR A 108 12.92 9.48 0.04
C TYR A 108 12.82 10.82 -0.68
N ARG A 109 12.29 10.78 -1.89
CA ARG A 109 12.03 11.95 -2.73
C ARG A 109 10.53 12.22 -2.78
N LYS A 110 10.18 13.50 -2.62
CA LYS A 110 8.82 14.00 -2.78
C LYS A 110 8.87 15.36 -3.49
N ASN A 111 8.12 15.53 -4.59
CA ASN A 111 8.11 16.75 -5.39
C ASN A 111 9.53 17.22 -5.79
N ASP A 112 10.37 16.30 -6.24
CA ASP A 112 11.78 16.51 -6.59
C ASP A 112 12.70 16.94 -5.44
N GLU A 113 12.18 17.04 -4.22
CA GLU A 113 12.96 17.32 -3.02
C GLU A 113 13.29 16.04 -2.27
N GLN A 114 14.54 15.94 -1.79
CA GLN A 114 14.99 14.83 -0.98
C GLN A 114 14.70 15.10 0.50
N HIS A 115 14.12 14.10 1.16
CA HIS A 115 13.78 14.13 2.58
C HIS A 115 14.41 12.94 3.30
N GLN A 116 14.63 13.09 4.60
CA GLN A 116 15.10 12.02 5.46
C GLN A 116 14.28 11.93 6.74
N ILE A 117 14.04 10.71 7.19
CA ILE A 117 13.42 10.41 8.48
C ILE A 117 14.19 9.29 9.18
N ILE A 118 14.10 9.28 10.52
CA ILE A 118 14.64 8.21 11.35
C ILE A 118 13.47 7.45 11.97
N ALA A 119 13.53 6.12 11.93
CA ALA A 119 12.51 5.25 12.47
C ALA A 119 13.13 4.11 13.29
N ALA A 120 12.45 3.69 14.34
CA ALA A 120 12.87 2.56 15.17
C ALA A 120 12.78 1.21 14.44
N GLY A 121 11.92 1.12 13.43
CA GLY A 121 11.74 -0.07 12.60
C GLY A 121 11.21 0.28 11.22
N VAL A 122 11.47 -0.57 10.25
CA VAL A 122 10.98 -0.44 8.87
C VAL A 122 10.36 -1.76 8.44
N LEU A 123 9.22 -1.68 7.76
CA LEU A 123 8.57 -2.80 7.10
C LEU A 123 8.51 -2.51 5.61
N LEU A 124 9.12 -3.38 4.82
CA LEU A 124 9.08 -3.29 3.36
C LEU A 124 7.81 -3.97 2.85
N ALA A 125 6.98 -3.22 2.14
CA ALA A 125 5.72 -3.68 1.56
C ALA A 125 5.56 -3.24 0.10
N ASN A 126 6.67 -3.10 -0.60
CA ASN A 126 6.80 -2.57 -1.96
C ASN A 126 6.27 -3.51 -3.06
N GLY A 127 5.75 -4.69 -2.72
CA GLY A 127 5.30 -5.68 -3.69
C GLY A 127 6.43 -6.53 -4.26
N THR A 128 6.13 -7.33 -5.28
CA THR A 128 7.08 -8.33 -5.84
C THR A 128 7.29 -8.23 -7.34
N LEU A 129 6.57 -7.35 -8.02
CA LEU A 129 6.52 -7.29 -9.49
C LEU A 129 7.18 -6.04 -10.10
N HIS A 130 7.99 -5.32 -9.33
CA HIS A 130 8.76 -4.17 -9.79
C HIS A 130 10.12 -4.13 -9.10
N HIS A 131 10.94 -3.16 -9.44
CA HIS A 131 12.29 -3.04 -8.88
C HIS A 131 12.27 -2.98 -7.35
N PRO A 132 13.14 -3.77 -6.69
CA PRO A 132 13.25 -3.81 -5.24
C PRO A 132 13.75 -2.48 -4.67
#